data_53841526cff9162ee25f43f111bd0cc9
#
_entry.id   53841526cff9162ee25f43f111bd0cc9
#
_cell.length_a   1.000
_cell.length_b   1.000
_cell.length_c   1.000
_cell.angle_alpha   90.00
_cell.angle_beta   90.00
_cell.angle_gamma   90.00
#
_symmetry.space_group_name_H-M   'P 1'
#
loop_
_entity.id
_entity.type
_entity.pdbx_description
1 polymer ?
#
loop_
_entity_poly.entity_id
_entity_poly.type
_entity_poly.pdbx_seq_one_letter_code
_entity_poly.pdbx_strand_id
1 'polypeptide(L)'
;MVNKNDEFKLNITGYTSEGGGVGKFHGQAIFVENTAVGDEILCHIIKAKKTYAIGKAMKIIKPSKSRIEPECDAFKSCGGCSFGHIKYEEELKYKAQKVEDAFKRIGGISPAFKPIISSPETTRYRNKAQYPVRRENGILNIGFYAKKSHRVIDGGDCLLQPEDFTKIIEIFKAWINENNITVYNEEIGIGLLRHIYLRKAFATGEIMVCTVINGISLPNSEELLEKLKSVAGFKTLVVNINREKTNVVLGEKCLNLYGDGYITDILCGVKITLSPHSFYQVN
;
A
#
# COMPACT_ATOMS: atom_id res chain seq x y z
N MET A 1 12.47 33.58 -6.07
CA MET A 1 11.62 32.42 -6.43
C MET A 1 12.46 31.41 -7.17
N VAL A 2 12.27 30.14 -6.94
CA VAL A 2 12.99 29.08 -7.69
C VAL A 2 12.33 28.85 -9.03
N ASN A 3 13.12 28.39 -10.02
CA ASN A 3 12.68 28.02 -11.36
C ASN A 3 12.77 26.49 -11.54
N LYS A 4 12.07 25.97 -12.54
CA LYS A 4 12.22 24.58 -12.96
C LYS A 4 13.68 24.36 -13.40
N ASN A 5 14.25 23.22 -13.00
CA ASN A 5 15.63 22.78 -13.24
C ASN A 5 16.69 23.48 -12.38
N ASP A 6 16.32 24.39 -11.45
CA ASP A 6 17.27 24.89 -10.48
C ASP A 6 17.80 23.77 -9.59
N GLU A 7 19.08 23.84 -9.23
CA GLU A 7 19.72 22.93 -8.29
C GLU A 7 20.39 23.70 -7.15
N PHE A 8 20.13 23.27 -5.91
CA PHE A 8 20.71 23.89 -4.72
C PHE A 8 20.70 22.94 -3.52
N LYS A 9 21.48 23.28 -2.51
CA LYS A 9 21.43 22.59 -1.23
C LYS A 9 20.17 23.01 -0.46
N LEU A 10 19.46 22.01 0.06
CA LEU A 10 18.24 22.22 0.83
C LEU A 10 18.26 21.39 2.11
N ASN A 11 17.96 22.05 3.24
CA ASN A 11 17.74 21.38 4.51
C ASN A 11 16.26 21.03 4.65
N ILE A 12 15.97 19.79 5.02
CA ILE A 12 14.62 19.32 5.30
C ILE A 12 14.28 19.60 6.76
N THR A 13 13.24 20.40 6.98
CA THR A 13 12.86 20.93 8.30
C THR A 13 11.49 20.51 8.78
N GLY A 14 10.72 19.79 7.94
CA GLY A 14 9.38 19.31 8.28
C GLY A 14 8.88 18.26 7.30
N TYR A 15 7.65 17.79 7.54
CA TYR A 15 6.96 16.85 6.65
C TYR A 15 5.64 17.44 6.15
N THR A 16 5.20 17.01 4.97
CA THR A 16 3.85 17.26 4.47
C THR A 16 2.85 16.37 5.19
N SER A 17 1.54 16.62 5.01
CA SER A 17 0.47 15.75 5.54
C SER A 17 0.56 14.29 5.06
N GLU A 18 1.29 14.03 3.99
CA GLU A 18 1.47 12.70 3.37
C GLU A 18 2.85 12.09 3.65
N GLY A 19 3.68 12.76 4.46
CA GLY A 19 5.00 12.27 4.85
C GLY A 19 6.15 12.62 3.91
N GLY A 20 5.93 13.42 2.86
CA GLY A 20 7.02 13.99 2.07
C GLY A 20 7.77 15.05 2.87
N GLY A 21 9.08 15.19 2.68
CA GLY A 21 9.86 16.22 3.36
C GLY A 21 9.57 17.63 2.85
N VAL A 22 9.75 18.60 3.72
CA VAL A 22 9.59 20.04 3.44
C VAL A 22 10.85 20.77 3.83
N GLY A 23 11.39 21.54 2.92
CA GLY A 23 12.43 22.55 3.20
C GLY A 23 11.98 23.93 2.74
N LYS A 24 12.76 24.96 3.07
CA LYS A 24 12.53 26.32 2.57
C LYS A 24 13.79 26.84 1.87
N PHE A 25 13.62 27.46 0.72
CA PHE A 25 14.67 28.14 -0.01
C PHE A 25 14.20 29.56 -0.35
N HIS A 26 14.93 30.59 0.14
CA HIS A 26 14.53 31.98 0.04
C HIS A 26 13.06 32.25 0.43
N GLY A 27 12.59 31.61 1.51
CA GLY A 27 11.22 31.74 2.01
C GLY A 27 10.16 30.90 1.30
N GLN A 28 10.46 30.33 0.13
CA GLN A 28 9.57 29.47 -0.64
C GLN A 28 9.65 28.02 -0.14
N ALA A 29 8.48 27.37 0.08
CA ALA A 29 8.41 25.98 0.49
C ALA A 29 8.77 25.05 -0.68
N ILE A 30 9.62 24.06 -0.41
CA ILE A 30 10.03 23.03 -1.37
C ILE A 30 9.63 21.67 -0.81
N PHE A 31 8.82 20.93 -1.55
CA PHE A 31 8.37 19.58 -1.20
C PHE A 31 9.24 18.54 -1.88
N VAL A 32 9.82 17.62 -1.12
CA VAL A 32 10.75 16.61 -1.63
C VAL A 32 10.39 15.24 -1.04
N GLU A 33 10.03 14.31 -1.89
CA GLU A 33 9.67 12.95 -1.51
C GLU A 33 10.89 12.16 -0.99
N ASN A 34 10.65 11.16 -0.14
CA ASN A 34 11.67 10.25 0.40
C ASN A 34 12.83 10.93 1.13
N THR A 35 12.55 12.06 1.78
CA THR A 35 13.51 12.77 2.61
C THR A 35 13.07 12.80 4.07
N ALA A 36 14.03 12.86 4.98
CA ALA A 36 13.82 12.91 6.43
C ALA A 36 14.13 14.30 6.99
N VAL A 37 13.44 14.71 8.04
CA VAL A 37 13.77 15.94 8.79
C VAL A 37 15.20 15.82 9.31
N GLY A 38 16.01 16.84 9.02
CA GLY A 38 17.45 16.87 9.31
C GLY A 38 18.35 16.40 8.16
N ASP A 39 17.78 15.94 7.02
CA ASP A 39 18.59 15.74 5.81
C ASP A 39 19.06 17.07 5.23
N GLU A 40 20.33 17.14 4.80
CA GLU A 40 20.82 18.10 3.82
C GLU A 40 20.95 17.42 2.47
N ILE A 41 20.26 17.93 1.46
CA ILE A 41 20.17 17.31 0.13
C ILE A 41 20.64 18.25 -0.97
N LEU A 42 21.13 17.70 -2.08
CA LEU A 42 21.12 18.39 -3.37
C LEU A 42 19.74 18.23 -3.99
N CYS A 43 18.99 19.32 -4.04
CA CYS A 43 17.62 19.35 -4.54
C CYS A 43 17.60 19.87 -5.98
N HIS A 44 16.93 19.12 -6.87
CA HIS A 44 16.62 19.55 -8.23
C HIS A 44 15.13 19.88 -8.31
N ILE A 45 14.77 21.04 -8.86
CA ILE A 45 13.37 21.49 -8.98
C ILE A 45 12.71 20.90 -10.21
N ILE A 46 11.71 20.05 -9.97
CA ILE A 46 10.88 19.42 -11.03
C ILE A 46 9.78 20.37 -11.49
N LYS A 47 9.15 21.08 -10.54
CA LYS A 47 8.01 21.97 -10.79
C LYS A 47 8.05 23.16 -9.86
N ALA A 48 8.02 24.37 -10.43
CA ALA A 48 7.91 25.62 -9.69
C ALA A 48 6.48 26.20 -9.81
N LYS A 49 5.95 26.66 -8.67
CA LYS A 49 4.69 27.40 -8.55
C LYS A 49 4.97 28.71 -7.82
N LYS A 50 4.03 29.66 -7.85
CA LYS A 50 4.18 30.97 -7.22
C LYS A 50 4.48 30.89 -5.71
N THR A 51 3.85 29.96 -4.98
CA THR A 51 3.93 29.85 -3.52
C THR A 51 4.78 28.69 -3.02
N TYR A 52 5.03 27.69 -3.86
CA TYR A 52 5.82 26.50 -3.51
C TYR A 52 6.51 25.88 -4.72
N ALA A 53 7.42 24.96 -4.49
CA ALA A 53 7.98 24.13 -5.55
C ALA A 53 8.03 22.65 -5.14
N ILE A 54 8.13 21.77 -6.16
CA ILE A 54 8.35 20.35 -5.99
C ILE A 54 9.76 20.02 -6.47
N GLY A 55 10.55 19.45 -5.59
CA GLY A 55 11.91 19.03 -5.86
C GLY A 55 12.08 17.52 -5.80
N LYS A 56 13.22 17.06 -6.29
CA LYS A 56 13.73 15.70 -6.19
C LYS A 56 15.09 15.75 -5.51
N ALA A 57 15.32 14.89 -4.51
CA ALA A 57 16.64 14.72 -3.95
C ALA A 57 17.51 13.96 -4.96
N MET A 58 18.51 14.64 -5.51
CA MET A 58 19.50 14.03 -6.41
C MET A 58 20.55 13.28 -5.59
N LYS A 59 20.91 13.83 -4.44
CA LYS A 59 21.86 13.24 -3.49
C LYS A 59 21.52 13.70 -2.08
N ILE A 60 21.66 12.80 -1.11
CA ILE A 60 21.68 13.14 0.31
C ILE A 60 23.14 13.51 0.64
N ILE A 61 23.37 14.78 0.96
CA ILE A 61 24.72 15.31 1.28
C ILE A 61 25.08 14.92 2.72
N LYS A 62 24.13 15.16 3.64
CA LYS A 62 24.24 14.79 5.04
C LYS A 62 22.94 14.14 5.48
N PRO A 63 22.96 12.82 5.82
CA PRO A 63 21.77 12.15 6.26
C PRO A 63 21.33 12.57 7.65
N SER A 64 20.03 12.61 7.88
CA SER A 64 19.42 12.75 9.19
C SER A 64 19.81 11.59 10.11
N LYS A 65 19.92 11.85 11.42
CA LYS A 65 20.11 10.81 12.45
C LYS A 65 18.92 9.84 12.54
N SER A 66 17.76 10.26 12.07
CA SER A 66 16.54 9.46 12.04
C SER A 66 16.41 8.60 10.78
N ARG A 67 17.29 8.76 9.79
CA ARG A 67 17.27 7.99 8.55
C ARG A 67 17.73 6.55 8.79
N ILE A 68 17.04 5.61 8.16
CA ILE A 68 17.41 4.20 8.06
C ILE A 68 17.36 3.77 6.58
N GLU A 69 18.06 2.71 6.24
CA GLU A 69 17.86 2.07 4.93
C GLU A 69 16.55 1.27 4.98
N PRO A 70 15.64 1.45 4.00
CA PRO A 70 14.41 0.68 3.93
C PRO A 70 14.69 -0.82 3.76
N GLU A 71 14.07 -1.65 4.59
CA GLU A 71 14.17 -3.11 4.47
C GLU A 71 13.44 -3.66 3.22
N CYS A 72 12.47 -2.91 2.69
CA CYS A 72 11.69 -3.29 1.52
C CYS A 72 12.38 -2.84 0.23
N ASP A 73 12.78 -3.77 -0.63
CA ASP A 73 13.42 -3.49 -1.91
C ASP A 73 12.55 -2.64 -2.85
N ALA A 74 11.24 -2.80 -2.77
CA ALA A 74 10.27 -2.05 -3.57
C ALA A 74 10.01 -0.63 -3.05
N PHE A 75 10.54 -0.21 -1.90
CA PHE A 75 10.20 1.07 -1.23
C PHE A 75 10.32 2.29 -2.15
N LYS A 76 11.38 2.34 -2.97
CA LYS A 76 11.63 3.50 -3.86
C LYS A 76 10.66 3.59 -5.03
N SER A 77 10.03 2.48 -5.42
CA SER A 77 9.17 2.37 -6.60
C SER A 77 7.69 2.17 -6.24
N CYS A 78 7.39 1.52 -5.12
CA CYS A 78 6.05 1.26 -4.63
C CYS A 78 5.42 2.49 -3.97
N GLY A 79 4.12 2.73 -4.19
CA GLY A 79 3.37 3.81 -3.57
C GLY A 79 2.77 3.49 -2.19
N GLY A 80 3.00 2.29 -1.66
CA GLY A 80 2.30 1.80 -0.47
C GLY A 80 2.80 2.36 0.88
N CYS A 81 4.06 2.82 0.94
CA CYS A 81 4.69 3.28 2.18
C CYS A 81 5.24 4.70 2.06
N SER A 82 5.08 5.50 3.13
CA SER A 82 5.62 6.86 3.20
C SER A 82 6.88 6.98 4.06
N PHE A 83 7.05 6.14 5.08
CA PHE A 83 8.05 6.33 6.15
C PHE A 83 9.08 5.19 6.30
N GLY A 84 9.15 4.23 5.38
CA GLY A 84 10.11 3.13 5.47
C GLY A 84 11.60 3.53 5.52
N HIS A 85 11.91 4.81 5.31
CA HIS A 85 13.26 5.38 5.31
C HIS A 85 13.63 6.14 6.58
N ILE A 86 12.76 6.13 7.60
CA ILE A 86 13.01 6.78 8.90
C ILE A 86 12.70 5.82 10.05
N LYS A 87 13.34 6.08 11.20
CA LYS A 87 13.06 5.37 12.44
C LYS A 87 11.61 5.55 12.87
N TYR A 88 11.03 4.50 13.46
CA TYR A 88 9.63 4.52 13.91
C TYR A 88 9.33 5.61 14.95
N GLU A 89 10.29 5.92 15.83
CA GLU A 89 10.17 6.99 16.81
C GLU A 89 10.00 8.37 16.15
N GLU A 90 10.63 8.59 15.00
CA GLU A 90 10.46 9.82 14.23
C GLU A 90 9.09 9.88 13.55
N GLU A 91 8.60 8.76 13.03
CA GLU A 91 7.25 8.64 12.50
C GLU A 91 6.20 8.95 13.58
N LEU A 92 6.38 8.43 14.81
CA LEU A 92 5.50 8.74 15.94
C LEU A 92 5.49 10.23 16.28
N LYS A 93 6.67 10.87 16.36
CA LYS A 93 6.77 12.32 16.60
C LYS A 93 6.02 13.10 15.53
N TYR A 94 6.22 12.74 14.26
CA TYR A 94 5.52 13.39 13.17
C TYR A 94 3.99 13.23 13.30
N LYS A 95 3.51 12.02 13.60
CA LYS A 95 2.07 11.74 13.75
C LYS A 95 1.46 12.53 14.91
N ALA A 96 2.14 12.60 16.05
CA ALA A 96 1.73 13.42 17.19
C ALA A 96 1.66 14.91 16.81
N GLN A 97 2.74 15.44 16.21
CA GLN A 97 2.81 16.83 15.78
C GLN A 97 1.73 17.19 14.76
N LYS A 98 1.41 16.28 13.83
CA LYS A 98 0.34 16.49 12.84
C LYS A 98 -1.02 16.68 13.51
N VAL A 99 -1.32 15.90 14.54
CA VAL A 99 -2.56 16.03 15.32
C VAL A 99 -2.58 17.35 16.08
N GLU A 100 -1.51 17.68 16.80
CA GLU A 100 -1.39 18.94 17.53
C GLU A 100 -1.55 20.16 16.62
N ASP A 101 -0.88 20.15 15.46
CA ASP A 101 -1.00 21.21 14.45
C ASP A 101 -2.41 21.36 13.91
N ALA A 102 -3.13 20.26 13.69
CA ALA A 102 -4.51 20.30 13.23
C ALA A 102 -5.42 20.95 14.28
N PHE A 103 -5.30 20.59 15.56
CA PHE A 103 -6.07 21.21 16.62
C PHE A 103 -5.75 22.69 16.76
N LYS A 104 -4.46 23.05 16.81
CA LYS A 104 -4.02 24.42 17.03
C LYS A 104 -4.29 25.34 15.85
N ARG A 105 -3.92 24.90 14.61
CA ARG A 105 -3.94 25.79 13.43
C ARG A 105 -5.29 25.80 12.71
N ILE A 106 -6.02 24.68 12.73
CA ILE A 106 -7.31 24.55 12.07
C ILE A 106 -8.44 24.74 13.09
N GLY A 107 -8.35 24.03 14.23
CA GLY A 107 -9.36 24.06 15.27
C GLY A 107 -9.31 25.29 16.17
N GLY A 108 -8.18 26.02 16.20
CA GLY A 108 -7.99 27.18 17.10
C GLY A 108 -7.93 26.84 18.60
N ILE A 109 -7.73 25.56 18.93
CA ILE A 109 -7.71 25.06 20.31
C ILE A 109 -6.39 24.36 20.61
N SER A 110 -5.99 24.34 21.89
CA SER A 110 -4.75 23.70 22.37
C SER A 110 -5.08 22.81 23.58
N PRO A 111 -5.69 21.63 23.38
CA PRO A 111 -5.96 20.70 24.44
C PRO A 111 -4.67 20.07 24.99
N ALA A 112 -4.70 19.52 26.18
CA ALA A 112 -3.64 18.66 26.68
C ALA A 112 -3.67 17.32 25.94
N PHE A 113 -2.57 17.02 25.23
CA PHE A 113 -2.43 15.71 24.55
C PHE A 113 -1.78 14.69 25.48
N LYS A 114 -2.29 13.47 25.46
CA LYS A 114 -1.60 12.32 26.04
C LYS A 114 -0.49 11.86 25.09
N PRO A 115 0.55 11.17 25.60
CA PRO A 115 1.56 10.57 24.76
C PRO A 115 0.93 9.67 23.69
N ILE A 116 1.51 9.67 22.49
CA ILE A 116 1.07 8.78 21.41
C ILE A 116 1.32 7.31 21.81
N ILE A 117 0.34 6.47 21.54
CA ILE A 117 0.47 5.03 21.76
C ILE A 117 1.11 4.42 20.51
N SER A 118 2.27 3.79 20.69
CA SER A 118 2.96 3.09 19.60
C SER A 118 2.28 1.77 19.27
N SER A 119 2.38 1.32 18.01
CA SER A 119 2.03 -0.05 17.66
C SER A 119 3.10 -1.01 18.19
N PRO A 120 2.73 -2.17 18.76
CA PRO A 120 3.68 -3.20 19.15
C PRO A 120 4.38 -3.81 17.92
N GLU A 121 3.66 -3.92 16.80
CA GLU A 121 4.17 -4.45 15.55
C GLU A 121 4.21 -3.35 14.49
N THR A 122 5.36 -3.18 13.84
CA THR A 122 5.57 -2.19 12.76
C THR A 122 5.56 -2.83 11.37
N THR A 123 5.62 -4.17 11.32
CA THR A 123 5.55 -4.99 10.11
C THR A 123 4.47 -6.06 10.26
N ARG A 124 4.06 -6.69 9.17
CA ARG A 124 3.10 -7.82 9.13
C ARG A 124 1.73 -7.57 9.77
N TYR A 125 1.38 -6.32 10.07
CA TYR A 125 0.18 -5.96 10.83
C TYR A 125 -1.10 -5.83 9.99
N ARG A 126 -0.99 -5.71 8.66
CA ARG A 126 -2.17 -5.56 7.81
C ARG A 126 -2.93 -6.88 7.68
N ASN A 127 -4.23 -6.84 7.89
CA ASN A 127 -5.11 -8.00 7.76
C ASN A 127 -5.79 -8.11 6.39
N LYS A 128 -5.53 -7.15 5.48
CA LYS A 128 -6.16 -7.09 4.15
C LYS A 128 -5.19 -6.55 3.10
N ALA A 129 -5.17 -7.19 1.94
CA ALA A 129 -4.49 -6.70 0.77
C ALA A 129 -5.39 -6.78 -0.48
N GLN A 130 -5.20 -5.82 -1.38
CA GLN A 130 -5.81 -5.78 -2.70
C GLN A 130 -4.67 -5.67 -3.71
N TYR A 131 -4.34 -6.79 -4.35
CA TYR A 131 -3.24 -6.85 -5.30
C TYR A 131 -3.78 -6.70 -6.72
N PRO A 132 -3.56 -5.56 -7.40
CA PRO A 132 -3.76 -5.50 -8.85
C PRO A 132 -2.86 -6.50 -9.55
N VAL A 133 -3.39 -7.13 -10.57
CA VAL A 133 -2.67 -8.04 -11.45
C VAL A 133 -2.46 -7.34 -12.79
N ARG A 134 -1.23 -7.30 -13.29
CA ARG A 134 -0.89 -6.68 -14.58
C ARG A 134 0.13 -7.54 -15.32
N ARG A 135 0.02 -7.55 -16.65
CA ARG A 135 1.04 -8.13 -17.52
C ARG A 135 1.56 -7.03 -18.45
N GLU A 136 2.80 -6.62 -18.26
CA GLU A 136 3.44 -5.56 -19.03
C GLU A 136 4.67 -6.16 -19.73
N ASN A 137 4.78 -6.00 -21.04
CA ASN A 137 5.89 -6.55 -21.85
C ASN A 137 6.14 -8.06 -21.60
N GLY A 138 5.07 -8.83 -21.41
CA GLY A 138 5.12 -10.26 -21.13
C GLY A 138 5.39 -10.61 -19.64
N ILE A 139 5.80 -9.65 -18.81
CA ILE A 139 6.10 -9.86 -17.39
C ILE A 139 4.81 -9.74 -16.56
N LEU A 140 4.52 -10.76 -15.76
CA LEU A 140 3.40 -10.77 -14.82
C LEU A 140 3.84 -10.10 -13.52
N ASN A 141 3.14 -9.02 -13.16
CA ASN A 141 3.31 -8.31 -11.90
C ASN A 141 2.05 -8.45 -11.06
N ILE A 142 2.20 -8.85 -9.81
CA ILE A 142 1.15 -8.90 -8.78
C ILE A 142 1.67 -8.16 -7.56
N GLY A 143 1.08 -7.01 -7.23
CA GLY A 143 1.65 -6.20 -6.15
C GLY A 143 0.88 -4.92 -5.88
N PHE A 144 1.54 -3.79 -5.89
CA PHE A 144 0.93 -2.51 -5.56
C PHE A 144 1.26 -1.45 -6.60
N TYR A 145 0.41 -0.44 -6.73
CA TYR A 145 0.66 0.64 -7.66
C TYR A 145 1.88 1.48 -7.28
N ALA A 146 2.66 1.86 -8.27
CA ALA A 146 3.66 2.91 -8.13
C ALA A 146 2.98 4.23 -7.78
N LYS A 147 3.68 5.08 -7.02
CA LYS A 147 3.14 6.36 -6.55
C LYS A 147 2.67 7.22 -7.73
N LYS A 148 1.40 7.67 -7.66
CA LYS A 148 0.75 8.50 -8.69
C LYS A 148 0.74 7.85 -10.09
N SER A 149 0.64 6.53 -10.15
CA SER A 149 0.67 5.77 -11.40
C SER A 149 -0.22 4.52 -11.29
N HIS A 150 -0.65 3.99 -12.43
CA HIS A 150 -1.32 2.69 -12.54
C HIS A 150 -0.35 1.54 -12.85
N ARG A 151 0.96 1.82 -12.93
CA ARG A 151 1.98 0.79 -13.09
C ARG A 151 2.05 -0.06 -11.82
N VAL A 152 1.96 -1.37 -11.96
CA VAL A 152 2.05 -2.31 -10.84
C VAL A 152 3.51 -2.67 -10.58
N ILE A 153 3.95 -2.45 -9.37
CA ILE A 153 5.23 -2.93 -8.85
C ILE A 153 4.97 -4.31 -8.25
N ASP A 154 5.77 -5.30 -8.63
CA ASP A 154 5.68 -6.62 -8.02
C ASP A 154 5.83 -6.48 -6.50
N GLY A 155 4.87 -7.04 -5.77
CA GLY A 155 4.78 -6.91 -4.32
C GLY A 155 5.85 -7.72 -3.60
N GLY A 156 6.38 -8.77 -4.23
CA GLY A 156 7.33 -9.67 -3.59
C GLY A 156 6.87 -10.06 -2.19
N ASP A 157 7.78 -10.05 -1.23
CA ASP A 157 7.46 -10.17 0.19
C ASP A 157 7.22 -8.79 0.82
N CYS A 158 5.97 -8.31 0.73
CA CYS A 158 5.58 -7.03 1.31
C CYS A 158 5.59 -7.08 2.83
N LEU A 159 6.50 -6.35 3.47
CA LEU A 159 6.65 -6.33 4.94
C LEU A 159 5.42 -5.86 5.73
N LEU A 160 4.46 -5.21 5.09
CA LEU A 160 3.21 -4.82 5.76
C LEU A 160 2.18 -5.95 5.81
N GLN A 161 2.28 -6.93 4.90
CA GLN A 161 1.30 -8.00 4.74
C GLN A 161 1.74 -9.26 5.50
N PRO A 162 0.80 -10.13 5.93
CA PRO A 162 1.12 -11.44 6.47
C PRO A 162 1.96 -12.27 5.48
N GLU A 163 2.89 -13.08 5.98
CA GLU A 163 3.74 -13.95 5.15
C GLU A 163 2.94 -14.95 4.31
N ASP A 164 1.78 -15.39 4.83
CA ASP A 164 0.88 -16.28 4.10
C ASP A 164 0.41 -15.65 2.78
N PHE A 165 0.30 -14.32 2.71
CA PHE A 165 -0.11 -13.63 1.48
C PHE A 165 0.96 -13.77 0.39
N THR A 166 2.24 -13.75 0.75
CA THR A 166 3.34 -13.99 -0.19
C THR A 166 3.22 -15.39 -0.81
N LYS A 167 2.96 -16.42 0.01
CA LYS A 167 2.75 -17.80 -0.48
C LYS A 167 1.55 -17.90 -1.43
N ILE A 168 0.45 -17.24 -1.08
CA ILE A 168 -0.75 -17.21 -1.92
C ILE A 168 -0.45 -16.52 -3.26
N ILE A 169 0.27 -15.41 -3.27
CA ILE A 169 0.64 -14.70 -4.50
C ILE A 169 1.53 -15.56 -5.39
N GLU A 170 2.48 -16.32 -4.84
CA GLU A 170 3.30 -17.26 -5.63
C GLU A 170 2.45 -18.40 -6.23
N ILE A 171 1.45 -18.93 -5.49
CA ILE A 171 0.48 -19.88 -6.04
C ILE A 171 -0.26 -19.26 -7.23
N PHE A 172 -0.72 -18.01 -7.10
CA PHE A 172 -1.40 -17.32 -8.22
C PHE A 172 -0.49 -17.10 -9.41
N LYS A 173 0.77 -16.70 -9.21
CA LYS A 173 1.74 -16.53 -10.32
C LYS A 173 1.93 -17.83 -11.09
N ALA A 174 2.12 -18.94 -10.39
CA ALA A 174 2.24 -20.26 -11.00
C ALA A 174 0.97 -20.64 -11.76
N TRP A 175 -0.20 -20.58 -11.12
CA TRP A 175 -1.47 -20.93 -11.71
C TRP A 175 -1.83 -20.08 -12.94
N ILE A 176 -1.59 -18.76 -12.90
CA ILE A 176 -1.84 -17.85 -14.04
C ILE A 176 -1.00 -18.26 -15.26
N ASN A 177 0.27 -18.60 -15.05
CA ASN A 177 1.17 -18.94 -16.15
C ASN A 177 0.91 -20.36 -16.69
N GLU A 178 0.72 -21.35 -15.82
CA GLU A 178 0.44 -22.74 -16.18
C GLU A 178 -0.87 -22.88 -16.96
N ASN A 179 -1.88 -22.10 -16.59
CA ASN A 179 -3.23 -22.18 -17.18
C ASN A 179 -3.50 -21.07 -18.21
N ASN A 180 -2.51 -20.27 -18.58
CA ASN A 180 -2.66 -19.16 -19.54
C ASN A 180 -3.82 -18.21 -19.19
N ILE A 181 -4.02 -17.93 -17.89
CA ILE A 181 -5.08 -17.04 -17.45
C ILE A 181 -4.79 -15.62 -17.95
N THR A 182 -5.77 -15.05 -18.66
CA THR A 182 -5.65 -13.70 -19.19
C THR A 182 -5.75 -12.66 -18.08
N VAL A 183 -4.86 -11.69 -18.12
CA VAL A 183 -4.84 -10.57 -17.16
C VAL A 183 -5.58 -9.39 -17.75
N TYR A 184 -6.43 -8.76 -16.94
CA TYR A 184 -7.24 -7.62 -17.38
C TYR A 184 -6.37 -6.40 -17.67
N ASN A 185 -6.52 -5.87 -18.87
CA ASN A 185 -5.95 -4.59 -19.28
C ASN A 185 -7.01 -3.50 -19.18
N GLU A 186 -6.82 -2.53 -18.29
CA GLU A 186 -7.80 -1.48 -18.01
C GLU A 186 -7.93 -0.43 -19.12
N GLU A 187 -6.92 -0.28 -19.99
CA GLU A 187 -6.97 0.66 -21.10
C GLU A 187 -7.94 0.19 -22.18
N ILE A 188 -7.84 -1.08 -22.55
CA ILE A 188 -8.66 -1.70 -23.61
C ILE A 188 -9.87 -2.46 -23.08
N GLY A 189 -9.96 -2.72 -21.76
CA GLY A 189 -11.09 -3.39 -21.12
C GLY A 189 -11.18 -4.91 -21.37
N ILE A 190 -10.08 -5.55 -21.78
CA ILE A 190 -10.02 -6.98 -22.14
C ILE A 190 -9.14 -7.75 -21.15
N GLY A 191 -9.45 -9.04 -20.97
CA GLY A 191 -8.78 -9.94 -20.05
C GLY A 191 -9.66 -10.29 -18.86
N LEU A 192 -9.29 -11.32 -18.10
CA LEU A 192 -10.11 -11.90 -17.07
C LEU A 192 -9.73 -11.42 -15.66
N LEU A 193 -8.53 -11.73 -15.19
CA LEU A 193 -8.12 -11.52 -13.81
C LEU A 193 -7.70 -10.06 -13.58
N ARG A 194 -8.41 -9.39 -12.67
CA ARG A 194 -8.18 -7.97 -12.33
C ARG A 194 -7.36 -7.79 -11.06
N HIS A 195 -7.82 -8.42 -9.96
CA HIS A 195 -7.20 -8.29 -8.64
C HIS A 195 -7.25 -9.61 -7.89
N ILE A 196 -6.32 -9.77 -6.96
CA ILE A 196 -6.36 -10.77 -5.92
C ILE A 196 -6.59 -10.03 -4.61
N TYR A 197 -7.69 -10.33 -3.93
CA TYR A 197 -8.08 -9.71 -2.68
C TYR A 197 -7.92 -10.75 -1.57
N LEU A 198 -7.12 -10.43 -0.57
CA LEU A 198 -6.81 -11.32 0.54
C LEU A 198 -7.24 -10.70 1.87
N ARG A 199 -7.77 -11.53 2.76
CA ARG A 199 -8.01 -11.17 4.17
C ARG A 199 -7.49 -12.28 5.08
N LYS A 200 -6.94 -11.87 6.23
CA LYS A 200 -6.56 -12.75 7.32
C LYS A 200 -7.21 -12.28 8.61
N ALA A 201 -7.85 -13.19 9.30
CA ALA A 201 -8.33 -13.00 10.67
C ALA A 201 -7.18 -13.36 11.63
N PHE A 202 -6.67 -12.40 12.38
CA PHE A 202 -5.47 -12.62 13.19
C PHE A 202 -5.73 -13.52 14.42
N ALA A 203 -6.91 -13.39 15.06
CA ALA A 203 -7.22 -14.19 16.23
C ALA A 203 -7.53 -15.66 15.90
N THR A 204 -8.15 -15.95 14.77
CA THR A 204 -8.52 -17.31 14.36
C THR A 204 -7.53 -17.93 13.37
N GLY A 205 -6.71 -17.12 12.71
CA GLY A 205 -5.82 -17.54 11.64
C GLY A 205 -6.53 -17.81 10.29
N GLU A 206 -7.85 -17.60 10.19
CA GLU A 206 -8.60 -17.87 8.96
C GLU A 206 -8.23 -16.93 7.84
N ILE A 207 -8.05 -17.46 6.62
CA ILE A 207 -7.69 -16.70 5.42
C ILE A 207 -8.78 -16.83 4.36
N MET A 208 -9.21 -15.68 3.85
CA MET A 208 -10.07 -15.56 2.67
C MET A 208 -9.23 -15.18 1.47
N VAL A 209 -9.44 -15.90 0.38
CA VAL A 209 -8.95 -15.55 -0.95
C VAL A 209 -10.13 -15.15 -1.81
N CYS A 210 -10.08 -13.98 -2.43
CA CYS A 210 -11.10 -13.51 -3.35
C CYS A 210 -10.44 -13.08 -4.66
N THR A 211 -10.81 -13.74 -5.77
CA THR A 211 -10.39 -13.36 -7.12
C THR A 211 -11.38 -12.39 -7.74
N VAL A 212 -10.89 -11.22 -8.19
CA VAL A 212 -11.74 -10.25 -8.87
C VAL A 212 -11.56 -10.39 -10.37
N ILE A 213 -12.65 -10.68 -11.08
CA ILE A 213 -12.61 -11.00 -12.50
C ILE A 213 -13.52 -10.11 -13.35
N ASN A 214 -13.09 -9.90 -14.60
CA ASN A 214 -13.88 -9.32 -15.68
C ASN A 214 -14.52 -10.46 -16.50
N GLY A 215 -15.35 -11.26 -15.85
CA GLY A 215 -15.97 -12.45 -16.46
C GLY A 215 -17.12 -12.95 -15.62
N ILE A 216 -17.64 -14.14 -15.94
CA ILE A 216 -18.74 -14.78 -15.21
C ILE A 216 -18.30 -16.02 -14.42
N SER A 217 -17.13 -16.58 -14.75
CA SER A 217 -16.55 -17.75 -14.10
C SER A 217 -15.03 -17.69 -14.09
N LEU A 218 -14.41 -18.43 -13.19
CA LEU A 218 -12.96 -18.58 -13.09
C LEU A 218 -12.56 -19.94 -13.68
N PRO A 219 -11.88 -19.98 -14.84
CA PRO A 219 -11.44 -21.25 -15.44
C PRO A 219 -10.38 -21.90 -14.55
N ASN A 220 -10.26 -23.22 -14.61
CA ASN A 220 -9.26 -24.02 -13.85
C ASN A 220 -9.23 -23.69 -12.34
N SER A 221 -10.38 -23.31 -11.79
CA SER A 221 -10.51 -22.91 -10.38
C SER A 221 -10.29 -24.08 -9.42
N GLU A 222 -10.54 -25.32 -9.84
CA GLU A 222 -10.29 -26.54 -9.05
C GLU A 222 -8.79 -26.71 -8.77
N GLU A 223 -7.94 -26.53 -9.78
CA GLU A 223 -6.50 -26.60 -9.63
C GLU A 223 -5.99 -25.49 -8.68
N LEU A 224 -6.48 -24.25 -8.84
CA LEU A 224 -6.16 -23.16 -7.92
C LEU A 224 -6.58 -23.52 -6.49
N LEU A 225 -7.79 -24.05 -6.31
CA LEU A 225 -8.31 -24.46 -5.01
C LEU A 225 -7.41 -25.50 -4.33
N GLU A 226 -7.00 -26.54 -5.06
CA GLU A 226 -6.14 -27.59 -4.51
C GLU A 226 -4.78 -27.00 -4.05
N LYS A 227 -4.20 -26.10 -4.84
CA LYS A 227 -2.96 -25.39 -4.44
C LYS A 227 -3.19 -24.52 -3.19
N LEU A 228 -4.32 -23.80 -3.09
CA LEU A 228 -4.63 -22.94 -1.95
C LEU A 228 -4.90 -23.73 -0.65
N LYS A 229 -5.42 -24.94 -0.72
CA LYS A 229 -5.61 -25.82 0.45
C LYS A 229 -4.33 -26.15 1.19
N SER A 230 -3.16 -26.02 0.55
CA SER A 230 -1.85 -26.17 1.19
C SER A 230 -1.47 -25.01 2.12
N VAL A 231 -2.17 -23.87 2.04
CA VAL A 231 -1.90 -22.68 2.87
C VAL A 231 -2.59 -22.86 4.23
N ALA A 232 -1.82 -22.78 5.29
CA ALA A 232 -2.37 -22.87 6.65
C ALA A 232 -3.40 -21.74 6.90
N GLY A 233 -4.54 -22.08 7.46
CA GLY A 233 -5.63 -21.13 7.72
C GLY A 233 -6.50 -20.80 6.51
N PHE A 234 -6.22 -21.32 5.32
CA PHE A 234 -7.09 -21.12 4.15
C PHE A 234 -8.51 -21.63 4.42
N LYS A 235 -9.49 -20.75 4.39
CA LYS A 235 -10.88 -21.02 4.79
C LYS A 235 -11.85 -20.98 3.64
N THR A 236 -11.71 -20.04 2.71
CA THR A 236 -12.68 -19.82 1.65
C THR A 236 -12.05 -19.21 0.40
N LEU A 237 -12.55 -19.66 -0.77
CA LEU A 237 -12.26 -19.07 -2.09
C LEU A 237 -13.53 -18.47 -2.65
N VAL A 238 -13.46 -17.16 -2.92
CA VAL A 238 -14.58 -16.39 -3.50
C VAL A 238 -14.15 -15.84 -4.85
N VAL A 239 -15.07 -15.81 -5.80
CA VAL A 239 -14.95 -15.07 -7.05
C VAL A 239 -15.83 -13.84 -6.97
N ASN A 240 -15.25 -12.67 -7.11
CA ASN A 240 -15.99 -11.41 -7.23
C ASN A 240 -16.03 -10.99 -8.69
N ILE A 241 -17.24 -10.74 -9.20
CA ILE A 241 -17.48 -10.36 -10.59
C ILE A 241 -17.51 -8.84 -10.66
N ASN A 242 -16.48 -8.25 -11.30
CA ASN A 242 -16.44 -6.82 -11.59
C ASN A 242 -16.14 -6.62 -13.08
N ARG A 243 -17.20 -6.38 -13.87
CA ARG A 243 -17.12 -6.14 -15.31
C ARG A 243 -17.14 -4.66 -15.66
N GLU A 244 -17.31 -3.79 -14.66
CA GLU A 244 -17.40 -2.35 -14.84
C GLU A 244 -16.02 -1.73 -15.11
N LYS A 245 -15.96 -0.76 -16.00
CA LYS A 245 -14.77 0.06 -16.22
C LYS A 245 -14.70 1.15 -15.15
N THR A 246 -14.26 0.78 -13.96
CA THR A 246 -14.24 1.61 -12.75
C THR A 246 -12.99 1.36 -11.93
N ASN A 247 -12.64 2.33 -11.08
CA ASN A 247 -11.56 2.21 -10.09
C ASN A 247 -11.99 1.42 -8.83
N VAL A 248 -13.27 1.05 -8.71
CA VAL A 248 -13.75 0.21 -7.62
C VAL A 248 -13.24 -1.21 -7.83
N VAL A 249 -12.58 -1.77 -6.82
CA VAL A 249 -11.97 -3.10 -6.93
C VAL A 249 -13.01 -4.19 -6.94
N LEU A 250 -13.94 -4.19 -5.98
CA LEU A 250 -14.96 -5.24 -5.84
C LEU A 250 -16.24 -4.83 -6.57
N GLY A 251 -16.75 -5.70 -7.45
CA GLY A 251 -18.10 -5.61 -7.98
C GLY A 251 -19.14 -6.13 -6.96
N GLU A 252 -20.41 -5.99 -7.26
CA GLU A 252 -21.51 -6.34 -6.34
C GLU A 252 -21.66 -7.84 -6.13
N LYS A 253 -21.41 -8.66 -7.17
CA LYS A 253 -21.69 -10.10 -7.17
C LYS A 253 -20.47 -10.89 -6.73
N CYS A 254 -20.68 -11.76 -5.72
CA CYS A 254 -19.73 -12.78 -5.28
C CYS A 254 -20.29 -14.18 -5.50
N LEU A 255 -19.40 -15.11 -5.87
CA LEU A 255 -19.68 -16.54 -6.00
C LEU A 255 -18.71 -17.30 -5.09
N ASN A 256 -19.23 -18.14 -4.21
CA ASN A 256 -18.40 -18.97 -3.37
C ASN A 256 -17.99 -20.23 -4.14
N LEU A 257 -16.69 -20.41 -4.38
CA LEU A 257 -16.16 -21.63 -4.99
C LEU A 257 -15.79 -22.67 -3.94
N TYR A 258 -15.43 -22.22 -2.74
CA TYR A 258 -15.10 -23.07 -1.60
C TYR A 258 -15.36 -22.35 -0.28
N GLY A 259 -15.85 -23.10 0.71
CA GLY A 259 -16.19 -22.57 2.03
C GLY A 259 -17.43 -21.67 2.00
N ASP A 260 -17.62 -20.92 3.09
CA ASP A 260 -18.86 -20.17 3.34
C ASP A 260 -18.85 -18.75 2.72
N GLY A 261 -17.74 -18.33 2.09
CA GLY A 261 -17.59 -16.97 1.54
C GLY A 261 -17.27 -15.90 2.58
N TYR A 262 -16.95 -16.30 3.80
CA TYR A 262 -16.53 -15.41 4.88
C TYR A 262 -15.48 -16.08 5.78
N ILE A 263 -14.81 -15.23 6.56
CA ILE A 263 -13.92 -15.64 7.66
C ILE A 263 -14.42 -15.01 8.97
N THR A 264 -13.98 -15.57 10.08
CA THR A 264 -14.34 -15.07 11.42
C THR A 264 -13.10 -14.61 12.15
N ASP A 265 -13.16 -13.41 12.73
CA ASP A 265 -12.14 -12.90 13.65
C ASP A 265 -12.72 -12.63 15.03
N ILE A 266 -11.86 -12.40 16.02
CA ILE A 266 -12.25 -12.03 17.39
C ILE A 266 -11.59 -10.71 17.74
N LEU A 267 -12.40 -9.67 17.93
CA LEU A 267 -11.94 -8.34 18.32
C LEU A 267 -12.51 -7.99 19.71
N CYS A 268 -11.64 -7.76 20.68
CA CYS A 268 -12.04 -7.44 22.06
C CYS A 268 -13.05 -8.45 22.66
N GLY A 269 -12.88 -9.74 22.35
CA GLY A 269 -13.78 -10.81 22.80
C GLY A 269 -15.06 -10.98 21.97
N VAL A 270 -15.32 -10.11 21.00
CA VAL A 270 -16.49 -10.17 20.12
C VAL A 270 -16.15 -10.91 18.84
N LYS A 271 -16.96 -11.91 18.49
CA LYS A 271 -16.86 -12.64 17.23
C LYS A 271 -17.39 -11.79 16.08
N ILE A 272 -16.58 -11.60 15.02
CA ILE A 272 -16.88 -10.78 13.86
C ILE A 272 -16.80 -11.64 12.60
N THR A 273 -17.84 -11.62 11.77
CA THR A 273 -17.88 -12.29 10.47
C THR A 273 -17.53 -11.31 9.36
N LEU A 274 -16.55 -11.66 8.53
CA LEU A 274 -15.99 -10.81 7.47
C LEU A 274 -16.19 -11.43 6.10
N SER A 275 -17.02 -10.80 5.27
CA SER A 275 -17.15 -11.09 3.83
C SER A 275 -16.16 -10.25 3.02
N PRO A 276 -16.02 -10.43 1.68
CA PRO A 276 -15.22 -9.54 0.85
C PRO A 276 -15.60 -8.06 0.99
N HIS A 277 -16.89 -7.76 1.11
CA HIS A 277 -17.41 -6.39 1.19
C HIS A 277 -17.42 -5.79 2.60
N SER A 278 -17.19 -6.60 3.64
CA SER A 278 -17.22 -6.09 5.02
C SER A 278 -16.16 -5.03 5.24
N PHE A 279 -16.55 -3.90 5.86
CA PHE A 279 -15.56 -2.97 6.40
C PHE A 279 -14.93 -3.57 7.66
N TYR A 280 -13.62 -3.54 7.76
CA TYR A 280 -12.86 -3.93 8.94
C TYR A 280 -11.54 -3.17 8.91
N GLN A 281 -11.12 -2.63 10.04
CA GLN A 281 -9.84 -1.91 10.10
C GLN A 281 -8.68 -2.83 9.71
N VAL A 282 -7.73 -2.29 8.97
CA VAL A 282 -6.58 -3.06 8.45
C VAL A 282 -5.38 -3.03 9.39
N ASN A 283 -5.52 -2.32 10.50
CA ASN A 283 -4.53 -2.19 11.56
C ASN A 283 -5.24 -2.16 12.91
#